data_ee1298b360bb74f71ffadbdad7311c80
#
_entry.id   ee1298b360bb74f71ffadbdad7311c80
#
_cell.length_a   1.000
_cell.length_b   1.000
_cell.length_c   1.000
_cell.angle_alpha   90.00
_cell.angle_beta   90.00
_cell.angle_gamma   90.00
#
_symmetry.space_group_name_H-M   'P 1'
#
loop_
_entity.id
_entity.type
_entity.pdbx_description
1 polymer ?
#
loop_
_entity_poly.entity_id
_entity_poly.type
_entity_poly.pdbx_seq_one_letter_code
_entity_poly.pdbx_strand_id
1 'polypeptide(L)'
;MYKVYPDERIDVKKEQQLIEQYDHIVFQFPLYWFSMPPLLKKWLDEVLTYGWAYGSKSGYKVGGKKVTLAISAGIDEREYAHNEKYKYTLKELLRPFELTFEYIHADFRPFFAYYGIELNSTTEWIERSVPLYRQFLEEFAKQ
;
A
#
# COMPACT_ATOMS: atom_id res chain seq x y z
N MET A 1 4.17 -10.36 4.26
CA MET A 1 3.34 -11.33 3.50
C MET A 1 4.07 -12.64 3.22
N TYR A 2 5.20 -12.69 2.49
CA TYR A 2 5.90 -13.95 2.15
C TYR A 2 6.32 -14.83 3.34
N LYS A 3 6.58 -14.25 4.52
CA LYS A 3 6.83 -15.04 5.75
C LYS A 3 5.58 -15.68 6.33
N VAL A 4 4.41 -15.07 6.11
CA VAL A 4 3.12 -15.56 6.61
C VAL A 4 2.52 -16.55 5.62
N TYR A 5 2.72 -16.31 4.33
CA TYR A 5 2.22 -17.12 3.23
C TYR A 5 3.38 -17.58 2.33
N PRO A 6 4.23 -18.50 2.79
CA PRO A 6 5.41 -18.93 2.03
C PRO A 6 5.06 -19.73 0.78
N ASP A 7 3.90 -20.35 0.75
CA ASP A 7 3.32 -21.07 -0.39
C ASP A 7 2.30 -20.23 -1.19
N GLU A 8 2.22 -18.93 -0.85
CA GLU A 8 1.30 -17.95 -1.45
C GLU A 8 -0.20 -18.34 -1.35
N ARG A 9 -0.55 -19.22 -0.42
CA ARG A 9 -1.94 -19.56 -0.10
C ARG A 9 -2.48 -18.64 0.97
N ILE A 10 -3.25 -17.63 0.56
CA ILE A 10 -3.79 -16.63 1.46
C ILE A 10 -4.99 -17.20 2.22
N ASP A 11 -4.97 -17.08 3.54
CA ASP A 11 -6.14 -17.37 4.38
C ASP A 11 -7.09 -16.15 4.34
N VAL A 12 -7.97 -16.17 3.36
CA VAL A 12 -8.91 -15.06 3.08
C VAL A 12 -9.74 -14.69 4.30
N LYS A 13 -10.28 -15.67 5.02
CA LYS A 13 -11.13 -15.40 6.20
C LYS A 13 -10.35 -14.72 7.32
N LYS A 14 -9.13 -15.19 7.56
CA LYS A 14 -8.23 -14.59 8.55
C LYS A 14 -7.87 -13.15 8.19
N GLU A 15 -7.53 -12.89 6.94
CA GLU A 15 -7.20 -11.54 6.46
C GLU A 15 -8.43 -10.61 6.55
N GLN A 16 -9.61 -11.07 6.15
CA GLN A 16 -10.85 -10.30 6.28
C GLN A 16 -11.17 -9.97 7.74
N GLN A 17 -11.06 -10.95 8.65
CA GLN A 17 -11.26 -10.73 10.08
C GLN A 17 -10.24 -9.74 10.65
N LEU A 18 -8.99 -9.80 10.20
CA LEU A 18 -7.95 -8.85 10.61
C LEU A 18 -8.31 -7.43 10.16
N ILE A 19 -8.71 -7.25 8.91
CA ILE A 19 -9.16 -5.95 8.37
C ILE A 19 -10.34 -5.38 9.17
N GLU A 20 -11.31 -6.22 9.52
CA GLU A 20 -12.49 -5.78 10.27
C GLU A 20 -12.16 -5.20 11.66
N GLN A 21 -11.04 -5.62 12.27
CA GLN A 21 -10.63 -5.19 13.61
C GLN A 21 -9.98 -3.79 13.66
N TYR A 22 -9.56 -3.24 12.53
CA TYR A 22 -8.81 -1.98 12.48
C TYR A 22 -9.49 -0.95 11.60
N ASP A 23 -9.42 0.32 12.00
CA ASP A 23 -9.94 1.44 11.22
C ASP A 23 -8.87 2.09 10.33
N HIS A 24 -7.59 1.86 10.66
CA HIS A 24 -6.44 2.36 9.91
C HIS A 24 -5.63 1.22 9.34
N ILE A 25 -5.40 1.21 8.04
CA ILE A 25 -4.72 0.14 7.32
C ILE A 25 -3.57 0.72 6.51
N VAL A 26 -2.39 0.15 6.68
CA VAL A 26 -1.19 0.53 5.92
C VAL A 26 -0.72 -0.66 5.09
N PHE A 27 -0.70 -0.51 3.77
CA PHE A 27 -0.05 -1.47 2.89
C PHE A 27 1.40 -1.06 2.66
N GLN A 28 2.33 -1.81 3.26
CA GLN A 28 3.76 -1.56 3.12
C GLN A 28 4.40 -2.55 2.15
N PHE A 29 5.05 -2.02 1.09
CA PHE A 29 5.67 -2.85 0.06
C PHE A 29 6.75 -2.10 -0.73
N PRO A 30 7.70 -2.82 -1.34
CA PRO A 30 8.60 -2.24 -2.33
C PRO A 30 7.89 -2.05 -3.67
N LEU A 31 8.20 -0.96 -4.36
CA LEU A 31 7.69 -0.72 -5.71
C LEU A 31 8.39 -1.68 -6.69
N TYR A 32 7.65 -2.63 -7.23
CA TYR A 32 8.14 -3.57 -8.23
C TYR A 32 7.57 -3.24 -9.60
N TRP A 33 8.46 -2.97 -10.55
CA TRP A 33 8.06 -2.65 -11.93
C TRP A 33 6.94 -1.60 -11.99
N PHE A 34 7.14 -0.49 -11.23
CA PHE A 34 6.18 0.63 -11.14
C PHE A 34 4.81 0.25 -10.55
N SER A 35 4.72 -0.88 -9.89
CA SER A 35 3.50 -1.43 -9.31
C SER A 35 3.78 -2.15 -7.99
N MET A 36 2.87 -3.01 -7.58
CA MET A 36 2.96 -3.80 -6.36
C MET A 36 3.63 -5.17 -6.58
N PRO A 37 4.19 -5.79 -5.52
CA PRO A 37 4.61 -7.18 -5.58
C PRO A 37 3.47 -8.14 -5.93
N PRO A 38 3.75 -9.26 -6.64
CA PRO A 38 2.70 -10.21 -7.07
C PRO A 38 1.82 -10.73 -5.94
N LEU A 39 2.40 -11.04 -4.79
CA LEU A 39 1.63 -11.52 -3.64
C LEU A 39 0.68 -10.46 -3.07
N LEU A 40 1.02 -9.17 -3.15
CA LEU A 40 0.09 -8.11 -2.76
C LEU A 40 -1.07 -8.00 -3.75
N LYS A 41 -0.80 -8.11 -5.05
CA LYS A 41 -1.87 -8.14 -6.07
C LYS A 41 -2.80 -9.31 -5.85
N LYS A 42 -2.25 -10.51 -5.63
CA LYS A 42 -3.02 -11.71 -5.30
C LYS A 42 -3.86 -11.50 -4.04
N TRP A 43 -3.29 -10.86 -3.00
CA TRP A 43 -4.02 -10.55 -1.78
C TRP A 43 -5.22 -9.64 -2.06
N LEU A 44 -5.05 -8.57 -2.85
CA LEU A 44 -6.17 -7.69 -3.24
C LEU A 44 -7.26 -8.47 -3.98
N ASP A 45 -6.89 -9.34 -4.92
CA ASP A 45 -7.83 -10.11 -5.74
C ASP A 45 -8.60 -11.17 -4.93
N GLU A 46 -7.93 -11.81 -3.97
CA GLU A 46 -8.54 -12.91 -3.20
C GLU A 46 -9.29 -12.43 -1.95
N VAL A 47 -8.83 -11.36 -1.30
CA VAL A 47 -9.41 -10.86 -0.04
C VAL A 47 -10.54 -9.87 -0.27
N LEU A 48 -10.43 -8.99 -1.26
CA LEU A 48 -11.45 -8.01 -1.59
C LEU A 48 -12.58 -8.63 -2.42
N THR A 49 -13.30 -9.56 -1.84
CA THR A 49 -14.31 -10.36 -2.54
C THR A 49 -15.67 -9.67 -2.66
N TYR A 50 -16.43 -10.08 -3.69
CA TYR A 50 -17.86 -9.77 -3.78
C TYR A 50 -18.60 -10.29 -2.55
N GLY A 51 -19.52 -9.49 -2.03
CA GLY A 51 -20.29 -9.83 -0.84
C GLY A 51 -19.60 -9.48 0.49
N TRP A 52 -18.31 -9.11 0.45
CA TRP A 52 -17.57 -8.62 1.63
C TRP A 52 -17.04 -7.20 1.40
N ALA A 53 -16.19 -6.97 0.41
CA ALA A 53 -15.62 -5.66 0.12
C ALA A 53 -16.54 -4.78 -0.75
N TYR A 54 -17.27 -5.38 -1.66
CA TYR A 54 -18.14 -4.68 -2.61
C TYR A 54 -19.38 -5.48 -2.97
N GLY A 55 -20.30 -4.83 -3.70
CA GLY A 55 -21.58 -5.42 -4.13
C GLY A 55 -22.74 -5.05 -3.20
N SER A 56 -23.95 -5.11 -3.72
CA SER A 56 -25.18 -4.59 -3.07
C SER A 56 -25.53 -5.24 -1.72
N LYS A 57 -24.93 -6.37 -1.38
CA LYS A 57 -25.17 -7.10 -0.13
C LYS A 57 -23.92 -7.21 0.75
N SER A 58 -22.81 -6.54 0.38
CA SER A 58 -21.54 -6.70 1.08
C SER A 58 -21.49 -6.00 2.44
N GLY A 59 -22.24 -4.95 2.63
CA GLY A 59 -22.06 -4.02 3.76
C GLY A 59 -20.76 -3.24 3.70
N TYR A 60 -19.97 -3.38 2.65
CA TYR A 60 -18.71 -2.66 2.40
C TYR A 60 -17.79 -2.69 3.64
N LYS A 61 -17.31 -3.87 4.02
CA LYS A 61 -16.54 -4.09 5.27
C LYS A 61 -15.25 -3.27 5.37
N VAL A 62 -14.73 -2.77 4.26
CA VAL A 62 -13.61 -1.84 4.20
C VAL A 62 -14.07 -0.38 4.12
N GLY A 63 -15.37 -0.16 3.89
CA GLY A 63 -15.96 1.17 3.73
C GLY A 63 -15.73 2.07 4.95
N GLY A 64 -15.28 3.29 4.71
CA GLY A 64 -14.96 4.28 5.74
C GLY A 64 -13.66 4.05 6.49
N LYS A 65 -12.99 2.90 6.33
CA LYS A 65 -11.67 2.66 6.91
C LYS A 65 -10.62 3.50 6.19
N LYS A 66 -9.69 4.06 6.94
CA LYS A 66 -8.58 4.83 6.38
C LYS A 66 -7.50 3.91 5.87
N VAL A 67 -7.15 4.06 4.60
CA VAL A 67 -6.17 3.21 3.92
C VAL A 67 -5.07 4.07 3.34
N THR A 68 -3.83 3.68 3.57
CA THR A 68 -2.66 4.32 2.97
C THR A 68 -1.61 3.32 2.53
N LEU A 69 -0.64 3.80 1.77
CA LEU A 69 0.50 3.02 1.29
C LEU A 69 1.79 3.52 1.95
N ALA A 70 2.70 2.60 2.24
CA ALA A 70 4.08 2.91 2.60
C ALA A 70 5.01 2.17 1.62
N ILE A 71 5.76 2.92 0.82
CA ILE A 71 6.47 2.41 -0.34
C ILE A 71 7.96 2.66 -0.21
N SER A 72 8.77 1.64 -0.47
CA SER A 72 10.18 1.82 -0.78
C SER A 72 10.37 1.78 -2.29
N ALA A 73 10.96 2.86 -2.85
CA ALA A 73 11.25 3.00 -4.27
C ALA A 73 12.76 2.92 -4.54
N GLY A 74 13.16 2.13 -5.54
CA GLY A 74 14.57 1.91 -5.87
C GLY A 74 15.31 3.17 -6.27
N ILE A 75 14.64 4.01 -7.04
CA ILE A 75 15.20 5.18 -7.73
C ILE A 75 14.92 6.48 -6.96
N ASP A 76 15.68 7.52 -7.25
CA ASP A 76 15.55 8.85 -6.66
C ASP A 76 14.19 9.48 -6.97
N GLU A 77 13.64 10.25 -6.04
CA GLU A 77 12.33 10.89 -6.15
C GLU A 77 12.20 11.77 -7.39
N ARG A 78 13.24 12.54 -7.73
CA ARG A 78 13.26 13.46 -8.89
C ARG A 78 13.02 12.76 -10.22
N GLU A 79 13.37 11.47 -10.34
CA GLU A 79 13.17 10.70 -11.58
C GLU A 79 11.68 10.42 -11.85
N TYR A 80 10.82 10.55 -10.82
CA TYR A 80 9.38 10.43 -10.92
C TYR A 80 8.70 11.79 -11.17
N ALA A 81 9.06 12.43 -12.27
CA ALA A 81 8.46 13.69 -12.69
C ALA A 81 8.22 13.71 -14.20
N HIS A 82 7.30 14.56 -14.67
CA HIS A 82 6.88 14.60 -16.07
C HIS A 82 8.00 14.92 -17.06
N ASN A 83 9.00 15.71 -16.64
CA ASN A 83 10.14 16.11 -17.47
C ASN A 83 11.38 15.25 -17.23
N GLU A 84 11.25 14.19 -16.41
CA GLU A 84 12.34 13.32 -16.04
C GLU A 84 12.20 11.92 -16.66
N LYS A 85 13.10 11.01 -16.28
CA LYS A 85 13.26 9.68 -16.89
C LYS A 85 11.96 8.88 -16.99
N TYR A 86 11.15 8.86 -15.94
CA TYR A 86 9.93 8.03 -15.91
C TYR A 86 8.68 8.75 -16.42
N LYS A 87 8.72 10.06 -16.63
CA LYS A 87 7.63 10.89 -17.20
C LYS A 87 6.31 10.88 -16.40
N TYR A 88 6.26 10.16 -15.31
CA TYR A 88 5.10 10.04 -14.42
C TYR A 88 5.55 10.23 -12.97
N THR A 89 4.72 10.91 -12.19
CA THR A 89 4.90 10.99 -10.74
C THR A 89 4.58 9.65 -10.10
N LEU A 90 5.17 9.37 -8.91
CA LEU A 90 4.81 8.16 -8.18
C LEU A 90 3.31 8.12 -7.85
N LYS A 91 2.69 9.27 -7.56
CA LYS A 91 1.24 9.38 -7.34
C LYS A 91 0.42 8.88 -8.52
N GLU A 92 0.83 9.20 -9.75
CA GLU A 92 0.15 8.72 -10.95
C GLU A 92 0.29 7.21 -11.15
N LEU A 93 1.46 6.65 -10.83
CA LEU A 93 1.70 5.21 -10.88
C LEU A 93 0.87 4.45 -9.84
N LEU A 94 0.52 5.09 -8.73
CA LEU A 94 -0.27 4.50 -7.64
C LEU A 94 -1.79 4.66 -7.83
N ARG A 95 -2.24 5.30 -8.90
CA ARG A 95 -3.67 5.51 -9.17
C ARG A 95 -4.52 4.23 -9.19
N PRO A 96 -4.02 3.05 -9.62
CA PRO A 96 -4.77 1.81 -9.48
C PRO A 96 -5.16 1.46 -8.03
N PHE A 97 -4.32 1.81 -7.04
CA PHE A 97 -4.66 1.63 -5.62
C PHE A 97 -5.76 2.59 -5.18
N GLU A 98 -5.61 3.88 -5.51
CA GLU A 98 -6.61 4.91 -5.22
C GLU A 98 -7.98 4.45 -5.73
N LEU A 99 -8.08 4.08 -7.01
CA LEU A 99 -9.31 3.60 -7.63
C LEU A 99 -9.86 2.32 -6.97
N THR A 100 -8.99 1.38 -6.60
CA THR A 100 -9.40 0.14 -5.93
C THR A 100 -10.05 0.43 -4.59
N PHE A 101 -9.42 1.29 -3.77
CA PHE A 101 -9.93 1.61 -2.44
C PHE A 101 -11.16 2.53 -2.49
N GLU A 102 -11.22 3.47 -3.43
CA GLU A 102 -12.43 4.27 -3.69
C GLU A 102 -13.61 3.38 -4.11
N TYR A 103 -13.36 2.39 -4.99
CA TYR A 103 -14.41 1.47 -5.43
C TYR A 103 -15.06 0.67 -4.29
N ILE A 104 -14.30 0.34 -3.26
CA ILE A 104 -14.80 -0.35 -2.05
C ILE A 104 -15.17 0.63 -0.92
N HIS A 105 -15.29 1.91 -1.22
CA HIS A 105 -15.69 2.99 -0.30
C HIS A 105 -14.74 3.20 0.88
N ALA A 106 -13.47 2.80 0.78
CA ALA A 106 -12.45 3.15 1.75
C ALA A 106 -12.00 4.61 1.60
N ASP A 107 -11.55 5.20 2.69
CA ASP A 107 -10.99 6.55 2.73
C ASP A 107 -9.48 6.46 2.43
N PHE A 108 -9.13 6.58 1.13
CA PHE A 108 -7.73 6.47 0.70
C PHE A 108 -6.97 7.76 1.00
N ARG A 109 -5.89 7.64 1.76
CA ARG A 109 -5.11 8.74 2.32
C ARG A 109 -3.76 8.91 1.62
N PRO A 110 -3.11 10.09 1.74
CA PRO A 110 -1.78 10.31 1.21
C PRO A 110 -0.80 9.23 1.65
N PHE A 111 0.06 8.79 0.75
CA PHE A 111 1.02 7.71 0.97
C PHE A 111 2.38 8.23 1.48
N PHE A 112 3.14 7.36 2.12
CA PHE A 112 4.55 7.54 2.42
C PHE A 112 5.40 6.86 1.34
N ALA A 113 6.49 7.52 0.91
CA ALA A 113 7.48 6.90 0.04
C ALA A 113 8.90 7.22 0.53
N TYR A 114 9.77 6.21 0.49
CA TYR A 114 11.19 6.35 0.73
C TYR A 114 11.96 5.92 -0.51
N TYR A 115 12.68 6.86 -1.11
CA TYR A 115 13.27 6.73 -2.43
C TYR A 115 14.75 6.38 -2.36
N GLY A 116 15.33 5.95 -3.50
CA GLY A 116 16.76 5.78 -3.67
C GLY A 116 17.35 4.52 -3.02
N ILE A 117 16.54 3.53 -2.71
CA ILE A 117 16.98 2.30 -2.01
C ILE A 117 18.00 1.48 -2.81
N GLU A 118 17.90 1.48 -4.15
CA GLU A 118 18.86 0.77 -5.02
C GLU A 118 20.17 1.53 -5.16
N LEU A 119 20.13 2.85 -5.00
CA LEU A 119 21.30 3.73 -5.13
C LEU A 119 22.09 3.84 -3.83
N ASN A 120 21.43 3.67 -2.68
CA ASN A 120 21.96 3.99 -1.36
C ASN A 120 21.62 2.90 -0.32
N SER A 121 21.76 1.62 -0.66
CA SER A 121 21.35 0.49 0.20
C SER A 121 22.25 0.26 1.43
N THR A 122 22.77 1.32 2.05
CA THR A 122 23.52 1.24 3.31
C THR A 122 22.57 1.16 4.51
N THR A 123 23.04 0.58 5.60
CA THR A 123 22.29 0.51 6.87
C THR A 123 21.88 1.92 7.33
N GLU A 124 22.80 2.89 7.26
CA GLU A 124 22.54 4.28 7.65
C GLU A 124 21.43 4.92 6.78
N TRP A 125 21.41 4.63 5.47
CA TRP A 125 20.36 5.13 4.59
C TRP A 125 18.98 4.58 4.98
N ILE A 126 18.93 3.29 5.29
CA ILE A 126 17.70 2.63 5.74
C ILE A 126 17.25 3.20 7.10
N GLU A 127 18.18 3.35 8.04
CA GLU A 127 17.88 3.90 9.37
C GLU A 127 17.33 5.32 9.33
N ARG A 128 17.75 6.14 8.36
CA ARG A 128 17.18 7.48 8.14
C ARG A 128 15.69 7.47 7.80
N SER A 129 15.18 6.40 7.22
CA SER A 129 13.75 6.25 6.91
C SER A 129 12.90 6.07 8.17
N VAL A 130 13.47 5.52 9.23
CA VAL A 130 12.72 5.12 10.44
C VAL A 130 12.00 6.29 11.12
N PRO A 131 12.67 7.41 11.45
CA PRO A 131 11.98 8.54 12.07
C PRO A 131 10.92 9.17 11.15
N LEU A 132 11.17 9.22 9.83
CA LEU A 132 10.23 9.76 8.85
C LEU A 132 8.97 8.88 8.75
N TYR A 133 9.17 7.57 8.68
CA TYR A 133 8.07 6.62 8.62
C TYR A 133 7.26 6.62 9.93
N ARG A 134 7.94 6.69 11.07
CA ARG A 134 7.28 6.79 12.37
C ARG A 134 6.41 8.05 12.47
N GLN A 135 6.94 9.20 12.09
CA GLN A 135 6.17 10.45 12.05
C GLN A 135 4.93 10.31 11.16
N PHE A 136 5.09 9.75 9.96
CA PHE A 136 3.98 9.49 9.05
C PHE A 136 2.89 8.63 9.70
N LEU A 137 3.27 7.53 10.39
CA LEU A 137 2.30 6.65 11.06
C LEU A 137 1.59 7.35 12.21
N GLU A 138 2.30 8.17 13.00
CA GLU A 138 1.71 8.96 14.09
C GLU A 138 0.71 10.01 13.57
N GLU A 139 1.00 10.63 12.44
CA GLU A 139 0.09 11.58 11.77
C GLU A 139 -1.13 10.85 11.17
N PHE A 140 -0.91 9.73 10.52
CA PHE A 140 -1.99 8.92 9.95
C PHE A 140 -2.94 8.39 11.02
N ALA A 141 -2.43 7.95 12.16
CA ALA A 141 -3.24 7.44 13.27
C ALA A 141 -4.15 8.51 13.93
N LYS A 142 -3.86 9.82 13.75
CA LYS A 142 -4.66 10.93 14.29
C LYS A 142 -5.78 11.37 13.35
N GLN A 143 -5.79 10.92 12.14
CA GLN A 143 -6.80 11.27 11.16
C GLN A 143 -8.10 10.50 11.41
#